data_9576f2a8ca7220c5bf27320cd7127e58
#
_entry.id   9576f2a8ca7220c5bf27320cd7127e58
#
_cell.length_a   1.000
_cell.length_b   1.000
_cell.length_c   1.000
_cell.angle_alpha   90.00
_cell.angle_beta   90.00
_cell.angle_gamma   90.00
#
_symmetry.space_group_name_H-M   'P 1'
#
loop_
_entity.id
_entity.type
_entity.pdbx_description
1 polymer ?
#
loop_
_entity_poly.entity_id
_entity_poly.type
_entity_poly.pdbx_seq_one_letter_code
_entity_poly.pdbx_strand_id
1 'polypeptide(L)'
;MKSWLQACGAMAVCAAIGIGAALAADIPAASLKFGTGVEKTKQGYETPAAMYIVANPTNVFSNHFYYGSKVTGELKRGDRVEALAKVKGYEWVLVGKGGTGIGYVPISMLSPADQYHP
;
A
#
# COMPACT_ATOMS: atom_id res chain seq x y z
N MET A 1 29.25 -12.19 15.52
CA MET A 1 29.36 -11.91 15.08
C MET A 1 29.09 -11.78 14.52
N LYS A 2 28.94 -12.03 14.86
CA LYS A 2 28.81 -11.74 14.39
C LYS A 2 28.31 -11.48 13.92
N SER A 3 28.14 -11.72 14.35
CA SER A 3 27.86 -11.20 13.85
C SER A 3 27.34 -10.61 13.47
N TRP A 4 27.51 -10.93 13.88
CA TRP A 4 27.28 -10.11 13.51
C TRP A 4 26.89 -9.68 12.85
N LEU A 5 26.76 -9.98 13.21
CA LEU A 5 26.74 -9.33 12.59
C LEU A 5 26.31 -9.19 11.94
N GLN A 6 26.20 -9.54 12.24
CA GLN A 6 26.07 -9.18 11.62
C GLN A 6 25.57 -8.88 11.02
N ALA A 7 25.47 -9.20 11.39
CA ALA A 7 25.31 -8.68 10.78
C ALA A 7 24.84 -8.20 10.17
N CYS A 8 24.74 -8.43 10.46
CA CYS A 8 24.64 -7.77 9.83
C CYS A 8 24.22 -7.60 9.22
N GLY A 9 24.05 -7.89 9.54
CA GLY A 9 24.03 -7.63 8.88
C GLY A 9 23.42 -7.26 8.34
N ALA A 10 23.24 -7.53 8.69
CA ALA A 10 23.03 -7.06 8.13
C ALA A 10 22.61 -6.45 7.72
N MET A 11 22.51 -6.54 7.98
CA MET A 11 22.44 -5.76 7.54
C MET A 11 22.30 -5.04 7.04
N ALA A 12 22.10 -5.22 7.34
CA ALA A 12 22.22 -4.41 6.84
C ALA A 12 22.12 -3.65 6.38
N VAL A 13 22.15 -3.61 6.57
CA VAL A 13 22.21 -2.74 6.07
C VAL A 13 22.19 -1.93 5.67
N CYS A 14 22.23 -1.94 5.85
CA CYS A 14 22.30 -1.07 5.42
C CYS A 14 22.23 -0.31 4.99
N ALA A 15 22.31 -0.20 5.16
CA ALA A 15 22.18 0.56 4.82
C ALA A 15 22.25 1.31 4.28
N ALA A 16 22.29 1.41 4.34
CA ALA A 16 22.18 2.11 3.83
C ALA A 16 22.15 2.78 3.35
N ILE A 17 21.91 2.74 3.29
CA ILE A 17 21.69 3.38 2.74
C ILE A 17 21.36 4.45 2.74
N GLY A 18 21.47 4.59 2.92
CA GLY A 18 21.11 5.72 3.25
C GLY A 18 20.61 6.52 2.30
N ILE A 19 20.56 6.45 1.69
CA ILE A 19 20.10 7.18 0.97
C ILE A 19 18.95 7.39 0.83
N GLY A 20 18.62 8.02 1.31
CA GLY A 20 17.46 8.50 1.26
C GLY A 20 16.36 7.74 0.78
N ALA A 21 16.43 7.29 -0.26
CA ALA A 21 15.31 6.62 -0.75
C ALA A 21 15.39 5.20 -0.41
N ALA A 22 14.85 4.87 0.67
CA ALA A 22 14.62 3.49 0.98
C ALA A 22 13.73 2.91 -0.09
N LEU A 23 14.17 1.86 -0.74
CA LEU A 23 13.33 1.14 -1.67
C LEU A 23 12.23 0.45 -0.88
N ALA A 24 11.01 0.56 -1.34
CA ALA A 24 9.90 -0.14 -0.74
C ALA A 24 10.11 -1.64 -0.92
N ALA A 25 9.88 -2.40 0.14
CA ALA A 25 10.04 -3.84 0.09
C ALA A 25 8.91 -4.46 -0.71
N ASP A 26 9.26 -5.44 -1.54
CA ASP A 26 8.26 -6.20 -2.28
C ASP A 26 7.39 -7.00 -1.33
N ILE A 27 6.12 -7.09 -1.67
CA ILE A 27 5.15 -7.90 -0.95
C ILE A 27 4.70 -9.00 -1.90
N PRO A 28 4.93 -10.28 -1.56
CA PRO A 28 4.43 -11.37 -2.41
C PRO A 28 2.90 -11.34 -2.45
N ALA A 29 2.34 -11.43 -3.63
CA ALA A 29 0.88 -11.46 -3.78
C ALA A 29 0.25 -12.59 -2.97
N ALA A 30 0.97 -13.69 -2.82
CA ALA A 30 0.48 -14.84 -2.06
C ALA A 30 0.28 -14.53 -0.57
N SER A 31 0.93 -13.48 -0.05
CA SER A 31 0.78 -13.09 1.35
C SER A 31 -0.41 -12.15 1.56
N LEU A 32 -1.05 -11.71 0.50
CA LEU A 32 -2.18 -10.79 0.57
C LEU A 32 -3.49 -11.56 0.46
N LYS A 33 -4.49 -11.10 1.20
CA LYS A 33 -5.85 -11.66 1.10
C LYS A 33 -6.69 -10.70 0.29
N PHE A 34 -7.42 -11.23 -0.67
CA PHE A 34 -8.27 -10.45 -1.55
C PHE A 34 -9.73 -10.81 -1.30
N GLY A 35 -10.54 -9.80 -1.05
CA GLY A 35 -11.96 -9.98 -0.84
C GLY A 35 -12.70 -10.28 -2.16
N THR A 36 -13.98 -10.52 -2.04
CA THR A 36 -14.83 -10.82 -3.20
C THR A 36 -14.81 -9.64 -4.16
N GLY A 37 -14.58 -9.94 -5.43
CA GLY A 37 -14.59 -8.93 -6.49
C GLY A 37 -13.30 -8.14 -6.64
N VAL A 38 -12.31 -8.38 -5.78
CA VAL A 38 -11.02 -7.69 -5.85
C VAL A 38 -10.07 -8.51 -6.71
N GLU A 39 -9.45 -7.87 -7.69
CA GLU A 39 -8.57 -8.55 -8.63
C GLU A 39 -7.11 -8.40 -8.23
N LYS A 40 -6.32 -9.43 -8.49
CA LYS A 40 -4.86 -9.33 -8.35
C LYS A 40 -4.30 -8.63 -9.58
N THR A 41 -3.26 -7.83 -9.37
CA THR A 41 -2.58 -7.22 -10.50
C THR A 41 -1.29 -7.98 -10.82
N LYS A 42 -0.94 -7.98 -12.08
CA LYS A 42 0.32 -8.59 -12.55
C LYS A 42 1.53 -7.66 -12.30
N GLN A 43 1.28 -6.41 -11.94
CA GLN A 43 2.35 -5.44 -11.73
C GLN A 43 3.18 -5.73 -10.48
N GLY A 44 2.59 -6.46 -9.53
CA GLY A 44 3.25 -6.74 -8.26
C GLY A 44 2.90 -5.71 -7.21
N TYR A 45 3.33 -5.98 -6.00
CA TYR A 45 2.99 -5.17 -4.83
C TYR A 45 4.23 -4.82 -4.03
N GLU A 46 4.17 -3.68 -3.37
CA GLU A 46 5.25 -3.24 -2.49
C GLU A 46 4.66 -2.59 -1.25
N THR A 47 5.51 -2.40 -0.23
CA THR A 47 5.11 -1.80 1.02
C THR A 47 4.62 -0.37 0.78
N PRO A 48 3.47 0.03 1.33
CA PRO A 48 3.01 1.41 1.21
C PRO A 48 3.98 2.39 1.88
N ALA A 49 4.07 3.60 1.34
CA ALA A 49 5.00 4.61 1.85
C ALA A 49 4.57 5.21 3.18
N ALA A 50 3.28 5.12 3.52
CA ALA A 50 2.75 5.77 4.71
C ALA A 50 1.47 5.11 5.17
N MET A 51 1.04 5.47 6.37
CA MET A 51 -0.34 5.23 6.82
C MET A 51 -1.17 6.37 6.27
N TYR A 52 -2.37 6.08 5.82
CA TYR A 52 -3.18 7.06 5.10
C TYR A 52 -4.52 7.32 5.76
N ILE A 53 -5.02 8.55 5.52
CA ILE A 53 -6.38 8.96 5.84
C ILE A 53 -6.97 9.46 4.53
N VAL A 54 -8.26 9.22 4.33
CA VAL A 54 -8.95 9.67 3.12
C VAL A 54 -9.08 11.19 3.15
N ALA A 55 -8.46 11.86 2.19
CA ALA A 55 -8.51 13.32 2.09
C ALA A 55 -9.72 13.77 1.25
N ASN A 56 -10.09 12.98 0.25
CA ASN A 56 -11.24 13.26 -0.60
C ASN A 56 -12.09 12.00 -0.73
N PRO A 57 -13.42 12.12 -0.65
CA PRO A 57 -14.28 10.94 -0.81
C PRO A 57 -13.96 10.23 -2.13
N THR A 58 -13.92 8.92 -2.09
CA THR A 58 -13.56 8.15 -3.28
C THR A 58 -14.25 6.79 -3.26
N ASN A 59 -14.46 6.25 -4.44
CA ASN A 59 -14.84 4.86 -4.58
C ASN A 59 -13.62 3.98 -4.41
N VAL A 60 -13.85 2.74 -4.02
CA VAL A 60 -12.84 1.69 -4.00
C VAL A 60 -13.09 0.83 -5.23
N PHE A 61 -12.05 0.49 -5.96
CA PHE A 61 -12.16 -0.17 -7.26
C PHE A 61 -11.61 -1.59 -7.22
N SER A 62 -12.11 -2.43 -8.12
CA SER A 62 -11.69 -3.82 -8.21
C SER A 62 -10.25 -3.98 -8.68
N ASN A 63 -9.71 -2.97 -9.36
CA ASN A 63 -8.34 -2.99 -9.85
C ASN A 63 -7.76 -1.57 -9.82
N HIS A 64 -6.48 -1.45 -10.16
CA HIS A 64 -5.73 -0.18 -10.05
C HIS A 64 -5.90 0.70 -11.29
N PHE A 65 -7.14 0.85 -11.74
CA PHE A 65 -7.49 1.76 -12.83
C PHE A 65 -8.99 2.03 -12.77
N TYR A 66 -9.40 3.13 -13.36
CA TYR A 66 -10.82 3.51 -13.36
C TYR A 66 -11.61 2.77 -14.45
N TYR A 67 -11.06 2.77 -15.64
CA TYR A 67 -11.75 2.28 -16.81
C TYR A 67 -11.80 0.77 -16.82
N GLY A 68 -12.99 0.20 -16.82
CA GLY A 68 -13.15 -1.24 -16.78
C GLY A 68 -13.12 -1.85 -15.39
N SER A 69 -12.83 -1.05 -14.37
CA SER A 69 -12.84 -1.50 -12.99
C SER A 69 -14.25 -1.38 -12.42
N LYS A 70 -14.58 -2.27 -11.49
CA LYS A 70 -15.88 -2.21 -10.80
C LYS A 70 -15.68 -1.54 -9.45
N VAL A 71 -16.74 -0.90 -8.95
CA VAL A 71 -16.71 -0.30 -7.61
C VAL A 71 -16.98 -1.40 -6.61
N THR A 72 -16.07 -1.56 -5.65
CA THR A 72 -16.18 -2.58 -4.61
C THR A 72 -16.50 -1.98 -3.24
N GLY A 73 -16.46 -0.67 -3.11
CA GLY A 73 -16.77 0.01 -1.87
C GLY A 73 -16.61 1.51 -2.00
N GLU A 74 -16.79 2.20 -0.87
CA GLU A 74 -16.66 3.66 -0.81
C GLU A 74 -15.93 4.06 0.45
N LEU A 75 -15.18 5.17 0.36
CA LEU A 75 -14.50 5.76 1.50
C LEU A 75 -14.88 7.21 1.61
N LYS A 76 -15.01 7.68 2.84
CA LYS A 76 -15.38 9.06 3.14
C LYS A 76 -14.19 9.82 3.68
N ARG A 77 -14.19 11.13 3.50
CA ARG A 77 -13.15 11.98 4.05
C ARG A 77 -13.00 11.73 5.54
N GLY A 78 -11.77 11.56 5.98
CA GLY A 78 -11.44 11.30 7.38
C GLY A 78 -11.35 9.84 7.76
N ASP A 79 -11.79 8.94 6.87
CA ASP A 79 -11.67 7.50 7.14
C ASP A 79 -10.19 7.10 7.20
N ARG A 80 -9.85 6.25 8.18
CA ARG A 80 -8.53 5.65 8.21
C ARG A 80 -8.48 4.51 7.21
N VAL A 81 -7.36 4.45 6.51
CA VAL A 81 -7.16 3.44 5.47
C VAL A 81 -6.18 2.39 5.97
N GLU A 82 -6.61 1.13 5.91
CA GLU A 82 -5.70 0.02 6.13
C GLU A 82 -5.02 -0.25 4.79
N ALA A 83 -3.84 0.36 4.60
CA ALA A 83 -3.08 0.22 3.37
C ALA A 83 -2.30 -1.09 3.42
N LEU A 84 -2.75 -2.08 2.68
CA LEU A 84 -2.12 -3.40 2.69
C LEU A 84 -0.91 -3.45 1.78
N ALA A 85 -0.97 -2.78 0.64
CA ALA A 85 0.12 -2.80 -0.33
C ALA A 85 -0.05 -1.68 -1.36
N LYS A 86 1.06 -1.25 -1.95
CA LYS A 86 1.04 -0.34 -3.09
C LYS A 86 1.29 -1.14 -4.35
N VAL A 87 0.60 -0.79 -5.43
CA VAL A 87 0.84 -1.42 -6.73
C VAL A 87 2.14 -0.88 -7.30
N LYS A 88 3.05 -1.76 -7.68
CA LYS A 88 4.35 -1.35 -8.23
C LYS A 88 4.17 -0.55 -9.52
N GLY A 89 4.82 0.60 -9.58
CA GLY A 89 4.80 1.45 -10.76
C GLY A 89 3.54 2.30 -10.91
N TYR A 90 2.60 2.20 -10.00
CA TYR A 90 1.34 2.95 -10.07
C TYR A 90 1.03 3.60 -8.73
N GLU A 91 0.40 4.77 -8.78
CA GLU A 91 0.02 5.50 -7.56
C GLU A 91 -1.35 5.03 -7.07
N TRP A 92 -1.45 3.75 -6.80
CA TRP A 92 -2.63 3.09 -6.29
C TRP A 92 -2.28 2.18 -5.13
N VAL A 93 -3.19 2.08 -4.17
CA VAL A 93 -3.00 1.29 -2.96
C VAL A 93 -4.11 0.26 -2.87
N LEU A 94 -3.74 -0.96 -2.48
CA LEU A 94 -4.72 -1.97 -2.07
C LEU A 94 -5.11 -1.65 -0.65
N VAL A 95 -6.37 -1.28 -0.44
CA VAL A 95 -6.88 -0.97 0.89
C VAL A 95 -7.64 -2.17 1.42
N GLY A 96 -7.62 -2.32 2.73
CA GLY A 96 -8.20 -3.47 3.37
C GLY A 96 -9.08 -3.14 4.55
N LYS A 97 -9.72 -4.18 5.04
CA LYS A 97 -10.53 -4.13 6.24
C LYS A 97 -10.32 -5.44 6.97
N GLY A 98 -9.78 -5.37 8.18
CA GLY A 98 -9.46 -6.57 8.95
C GLY A 98 -8.42 -7.46 8.28
N GLY A 99 -7.48 -6.87 7.53
CA GLY A 99 -6.43 -7.60 6.86
C GLY A 99 -6.79 -8.16 5.49
N THR A 100 -8.04 -7.99 5.06
CA THR A 100 -8.50 -8.46 3.74
C THR A 100 -8.67 -7.28 2.82
N GLY A 101 -8.08 -7.37 1.61
CA GLY A 101 -8.20 -6.30 0.61
C GLY A 101 -9.63 -6.15 0.13
N ILE A 102 -10.15 -4.94 0.18
CA ILE A 102 -11.49 -4.62 -0.31
C ILE A 102 -11.46 -3.95 -1.68
N GLY A 103 -10.27 -3.56 -2.13
CA GLY A 103 -10.07 -2.98 -3.46
C GLY A 103 -8.97 -1.95 -3.47
N TYR A 104 -8.91 -1.19 -4.56
CA TYR A 104 -7.81 -0.25 -4.83
C TYR A 104 -8.32 1.18 -4.83
N VAL A 105 -7.48 2.10 -4.33
CA VAL A 105 -7.78 3.53 -4.27
C VAL A 105 -6.58 4.31 -4.79
N PRO A 106 -6.79 5.35 -5.61
CA PRO A 106 -5.67 6.20 -6.03
C PRO A 106 -5.08 6.92 -4.83
N ILE A 107 -3.77 6.98 -4.76
CA ILE A 107 -3.08 7.66 -3.67
C ILE A 107 -3.43 9.15 -3.63
N SER A 108 -3.78 9.73 -4.78
CA SER A 108 -4.17 11.14 -4.86
C SER A 108 -5.41 11.48 -4.01
N MET A 109 -6.20 10.50 -3.65
CA MET A 109 -7.37 10.69 -2.79
C MET A 109 -7.03 10.58 -1.30
N LEU A 110 -5.79 10.25 -0.99
CA LEU A 110 -5.33 9.98 0.36
C LEU A 110 -4.32 11.02 0.80
N SER A 111 -4.16 11.14 2.10
CA SER A 111 -3.11 11.96 2.69
C SER A 111 -2.36 11.11 3.70
N PRO A 112 -1.03 11.22 3.80
CA PRO A 112 -0.33 10.58 4.89
C PRO A 112 -0.95 11.02 6.21
N ALA A 113 -1.12 10.08 7.13
CA ALA A 113 -1.85 10.35 8.38
C ALA A 113 -1.25 11.49 9.19
N ASP A 114 0.07 11.63 9.16
CA ASP A 114 0.78 12.69 9.90
C ASP A 114 0.66 14.05 9.23
N GLN A 115 0.14 14.12 8.02
CA GLN A 115 -0.04 15.36 7.26
C GLN A 115 -1.51 15.73 7.06
N TYR A 116 -2.42 14.90 7.55
CA TYR A 116 -3.84 15.14 7.35
C TYR A 116 -4.37 16.24 8.27
N HIS A 117 -5.09 17.18 7.70
CA HIS A 117 -5.76 18.26 8.44
C HIS A 117 -7.26 18.18 8.18
N PRO A 118 -8.05 17.93 9.24
CA PRO A 118 -9.51 17.86 9.07
C PRO A 118 -10.14 19.20 8.68
#